data_dc21b2aab33874b07535e1f4459ddb6a
#
_entry.id   dc21b2aab33874b07535e1f4459ddb6a
#
_cell.length_a   1.000
_cell.length_b   1.000
_cell.length_c   1.000
_cell.angle_alpha   90.00
_cell.angle_beta   90.00
_cell.angle_gamma   90.00
#
_symmetry.space_group_name_H-M   'P 1'
#
loop_
_entity.id
_entity.type
_entity.pdbx_description
1 polymer ?
#
loop_
_entity_poly.entity_id
_entity_poly.type
_entity_poly.pdbx_seq_one_letter_code
_entity_poly.pdbx_strand_id
1 'polypeptide(L)'
;MKFLHLADLHLGKSIHGVSLLENGDQPVWVQRFLEMAQDICPDAVVIAGDVYDRSAPSGDAVALLNQMVTGLAELGIPVLIVPGNHDSGQRMSFAGSLLAKQNIHIAGVLTKKLTCVTLTDQDGPVTFW
;
A
#
# COMPACT_ATOMS: atom_id res chain seq x y z
N MET A 1 -14.69 2.89 13.19
CA MET A 1 -13.79 2.38 12.12
C MET A 1 -12.41 2.09 12.70
N LYS A 2 -11.83 0.94 12.40
CA LYS A 2 -10.48 0.51 12.81
C LYS A 2 -9.63 0.33 11.55
N PHE A 3 -8.52 1.06 11.41
CA PHE A 3 -7.61 0.90 10.27
C PHE A 3 -6.16 0.70 10.72
N LEU A 4 -5.38 -0.02 9.91
CA LEU A 4 -3.95 -0.14 10.07
C LEU A 4 -3.25 0.96 9.27
N HIS A 5 -2.31 1.65 9.89
CA HIS A 5 -1.51 2.69 9.26
C HIS A 5 -0.06 2.22 9.12
N LEU A 6 0.44 2.25 7.91
CA LEU A 6 1.81 1.93 7.54
C LEU A 6 2.45 3.14 6.87
N ALA A 7 3.76 3.27 6.99
CA ALA A 7 4.57 4.24 6.26
C ALA A 7 5.99 3.70 6.09
N ASP A 8 6.75 4.29 5.17
CA ASP A 8 8.18 4.04 5.02
C ASP A 8 8.54 2.56 4.80
N LEU A 9 7.82 1.87 3.93
CA LEU A 9 8.06 0.46 3.64
C LEU A 9 9.40 0.24 2.94
N HIS A 10 9.82 1.19 2.10
CA HIS A 10 11.06 1.15 1.34
C HIS A 10 11.33 -0.22 0.68
N LEU A 11 10.32 -0.77 -0.01
CA LEU A 11 10.46 -2.05 -0.67
C LEU A 11 11.60 -2.00 -1.71
N GLY A 12 12.50 -2.97 -1.63
CA GLY A 12 13.71 -3.01 -2.45
C GLY A 12 14.94 -2.37 -1.80
N LYS A 13 14.86 -1.99 -0.52
CA LYS A 13 15.99 -1.39 0.22
C LYS A 13 17.15 -2.36 0.38
N SER A 14 18.36 -1.79 0.27
CA SER A 14 19.59 -2.47 0.66
C SER A 14 20.27 -1.72 1.80
N ILE A 15 20.82 -2.43 2.77
CA ILE A 15 21.58 -1.89 3.89
C ILE A 15 22.99 -2.48 3.83
N HIS A 16 24.00 -1.63 3.73
CA HIS A 16 25.41 -2.03 3.60
C HIS A 16 25.65 -3.07 2.47
N GLY A 17 24.97 -2.92 1.34
CA GLY A 17 25.09 -3.83 0.20
C GLY A 17 24.30 -5.12 0.33
N VAL A 18 23.56 -5.31 1.42
CA VAL A 18 22.70 -6.48 1.65
C VAL A 18 21.27 -6.11 1.28
N SER A 19 20.70 -6.82 0.30
CA SER A 19 19.32 -6.62 -0.14
C SER A 19 18.33 -7.22 0.87
N LEU A 20 17.41 -6.41 1.37
CA LEU A 20 16.35 -6.89 2.26
C LEU A 20 15.29 -7.72 1.53
N LEU A 21 15.21 -7.60 0.20
CA LEU A 21 14.38 -8.45 -0.64
C LEU A 21 14.99 -9.84 -0.80
N GLU A 22 16.24 -9.91 -1.26
CA GLU A 22 16.90 -11.17 -1.57
C GLU A 22 17.16 -12.02 -0.33
N ASN A 23 17.48 -11.39 0.80
CA ASN A 23 17.63 -12.09 2.07
C ASN A 23 16.31 -12.51 2.73
N GLY A 24 15.18 -12.10 2.17
CA GLY A 24 13.87 -12.55 2.63
C GLY A 24 13.25 -11.74 3.77
N ASP A 25 13.91 -10.70 4.30
CA ASP A 25 13.36 -9.89 5.40
C ASP A 25 12.05 -9.21 5.02
N GLN A 26 12.01 -8.52 3.88
CA GLN A 26 10.81 -7.84 3.40
C GLN A 26 9.71 -8.81 2.96
N PRO A 27 9.98 -9.90 2.21
CA PRO A 27 8.97 -10.93 1.92
C PRO A 27 8.37 -11.57 3.17
N VAL A 28 9.19 -11.92 4.16
CA VAL A 28 8.72 -12.49 5.45
C VAL A 28 7.85 -11.46 6.19
N TRP A 29 8.27 -10.19 6.19
CA TRP A 29 7.48 -9.13 6.81
C TRP A 29 6.10 -8.98 6.14
N VAL A 30 6.03 -8.96 4.79
CA VAL A 30 4.75 -8.87 4.05
C VAL A 30 3.84 -10.05 4.39
N GLN A 31 4.38 -11.27 4.43
CA GLN A 31 3.59 -12.44 4.80
C GLN A 31 3.00 -12.31 6.21
N ARG A 32 3.82 -11.97 7.20
CA ARG A 32 3.37 -11.78 8.58
C ARG A 32 2.38 -10.64 8.74
N PHE A 33 2.56 -9.58 7.94
CA PHE A 33 1.61 -8.48 7.91
C PHE A 33 0.23 -8.93 7.40
N LEU A 34 0.18 -9.75 6.35
CA LEU A 34 -1.09 -10.30 5.82
C LEU A 34 -1.77 -11.23 6.84
N GLU A 35 -1.00 -12.08 7.51
CA GLU A 35 -1.50 -12.93 8.60
C GLU A 35 -2.10 -12.08 9.74
N MET A 36 -1.38 -11.05 10.17
CA MET A 36 -1.85 -10.10 11.19
C MET A 36 -3.12 -9.34 10.72
N ALA A 37 -3.17 -8.90 9.46
CA ALA A 37 -4.34 -8.19 8.92
C ALA A 37 -5.57 -9.11 8.88
N GLN A 38 -5.38 -10.40 8.57
CA GLN A 38 -6.44 -11.40 8.61
C GLN A 38 -6.99 -11.58 10.03
N ASP A 39 -6.11 -11.66 11.05
CA ASP A 39 -6.50 -11.83 12.44
C ASP A 39 -7.19 -10.59 13.01
N ILE A 40 -6.69 -9.39 12.68
CA ILE A 40 -7.20 -8.12 13.18
C ILE A 40 -8.53 -7.75 12.51
N CYS A 41 -8.73 -8.13 11.23
CA CYS A 41 -9.86 -7.72 10.40
C CYS A 41 -10.08 -6.20 10.46
N PRO A 42 -9.14 -5.37 9.97
CA PRO A 42 -9.32 -3.92 9.93
C PRO A 42 -10.33 -3.52 8.86
N ASP A 43 -10.98 -2.38 9.05
CA ASP A 43 -11.88 -1.79 8.05
C ASP A 43 -11.12 -1.18 6.86
N ALA A 44 -9.82 -0.89 7.02
CA ALA A 44 -8.94 -0.42 5.96
C ALA A 44 -7.45 -0.56 6.33
N VAL A 45 -6.58 -0.52 5.30
CA VAL A 45 -5.14 -0.33 5.44
C VAL A 45 -4.76 0.97 4.74
N VAL A 46 -4.03 1.84 5.43
CA VAL A 46 -3.50 3.10 4.89
C VAL A 46 -1.98 2.99 4.80
N ILE A 47 -1.43 3.20 3.61
CA ILE A 47 0.03 3.23 3.37
C ILE A 47 0.41 4.66 3.00
N ALA A 48 1.09 5.34 3.90
CA ALA A 48 1.36 6.77 3.84
C ALA A 48 2.83 7.08 3.56
N GLY A 49 3.21 6.99 2.29
CA GLY A 49 4.52 7.42 1.80
C GLY A 49 5.59 6.35 1.79
N ASP A 50 6.58 6.56 0.92
CA ASP A 50 7.81 5.79 0.74
C ASP A 50 7.56 4.26 0.66
N VAL A 51 6.66 3.89 -0.25
CA VAL A 51 6.32 2.49 -0.52
C VAL A 51 7.53 1.75 -1.09
N TYR A 52 8.20 2.36 -2.05
CA TYR A 52 9.44 1.86 -2.63
C TYR A 52 10.66 2.63 -2.13
N ASP A 53 11.81 1.99 -2.13
CA ASP A 53 13.09 2.65 -1.80
C ASP A 53 13.54 3.63 -2.90
N ARG A 54 13.05 3.44 -4.13
CA ARG A 54 13.43 4.25 -5.31
C ARG A 54 12.23 4.49 -6.22
N SER A 55 12.21 5.65 -6.89
CA SER A 55 11.18 6.02 -7.86
C SER A 55 11.10 5.10 -9.10
N ALA A 56 12.15 4.32 -9.35
CA ALA A 56 12.20 3.24 -10.33
C ALA A 56 12.53 1.93 -9.59
N PRO A 57 11.54 1.27 -8.98
CA PRO A 57 11.75 0.05 -8.21
C PRO A 57 12.14 -1.12 -9.12
N SER A 58 12.82 -2.12 -8.53
CA SER A 58 13.07 -3.39 -9.20
C SER A 58 11.79 -4.17 -9.46
N GLY A 59 11.81 -5.10 -10.40
CA GLY A 59 10.66 -5.99 -10.65
C GLY A 59 10.23 -6.76 -9.41
N ASP A 60 11.19 -7.21 -8.59
CA ASP A 60 10.92 -7.96 -7.36
C ASP A 60 10.24 -7.08 -6.28
N ALA A 61 10.64 -5.81 -6.18
CA ALA A 61 9.96 -4.87 -5.28
C ALA A 61 8.51 -4.62 -5.71
N VAL A 62 8.28 -4.51 -7.03
CA VAL A 62 6.91 -4.37 -7.59
C VAL A 62 6.09 -5.64 -7.33
N ALA A 63 6.71 -6.82 -7.53
CA ALA A 63 6.04 -8.10 -7.28
C ALA A 63 5.67 -8.25 -5.80
N LEU A 64 6.52 -7.81 -4.87
CA LEU A 64 6.25 -7.88 -3.44
C LEU A 64 5.10 -6.94 -3.03
N LEU A 65 5.05 -5.70 -3.55
CA LEU A 65 3.90 -4.82 -3.33
C LEU A 65 2.62 -5.43 -3.91
N ASN A 66 2.69 -5.99 -5.12
CA ASN A 66 1.56 -6.67 -5.74
C ASN A 66 1.04 -7.82 -4.86
N GLN A 67 1.92 -8.64 -4.30
CA GLN A 67 1.54 -9.71 -3.36
C GLN A 67 0.81 -9.16 -2.14
N MET A 68 1.35 -8.11 -1.53
CA MET A 68 0.75 -7.47 -0.35
C MET A 68 -0.64 -6.91 -0.65
N VAL A 69 -0.77 -6.12 -1.71
CA VAL A 69 -2.04 -5.47 -2.08
C VAL A 69 -3.09 -6.48 -2.54
N THR A 70 -2.67 -7.50 -3.29
CA THR A 70 -3.57 -8.59 -3.71
C THR A 70 -4.06 -9.38 -2.51
N GLY A 71 -3.18 -9.74 -1.58
CA GLY A 71 -3.58 -10.44 -0.36
C GLY A 71 -4.59 -9.66 0.48
N LEU A 72 -4.40 -8.34 0.62
CA LEU A 72 -5.38 -7.49 1.31
C LEU A 72 -6.73 -7.45 0.57
N ALA A 73 -6.70 -7.35 -0.77
CA ALA A 73 -7.92 -7.36 -1.59
C ALA A 73 -8.68 -8.69 -1.49
N GLU A 74 -7.97 -9.83 -1.46
CA GLU A 74 -8.55 -11.16 -1.25
C GLU A 74 -9.19 -11.31 0.13
N LEU A 75 -8.67 -10.62 1.14
CA LEU A 75 -9.28 -10.51 2.47
C LEU A 75 -10.47 -9.52 2.49
N GLY A 76 -10.75 -8.83 1.39
CA GLY A 76 -11.80 -7.81 1.31
C GLY A 76 -11.46 -6.51 2.03
N ILE A 77 -10.19 -6.27 2.37
CA ILE A 77 -9.74 -5.09 3.11
C ILE A 77 -9.41 -3.95 2.14
N PRO A 78 -10.09 -2.80 2.22
CA PRO A 78 -9.76 -1.62 1.44
C PRO A 78 -8.34 -1.11 1.71
N VAL A 79 -7.64 -0.69 0.63
CA VAL A 79 -6.27 -0.17 0.71
C VAL A 79 -6.22 1.24 0.17
N LEU A 80 -5.66 2.16 0.95
CA LEU A 80 -5.43 3.55 0.56
C LEU A 80 -3.92 3.81 0.54
N ILE A 81 -3.39 4.24 -0.61
CA ILE A 81 -1.95 4.48 -0.79
C ILE A 81 -1.71 5.92 -1.19
N VAL A 82 -0.82 6.59 -0.47
CA VAL A 82 -0.27 7.90 -0.83
C VAL A 82 1.23 7.72 -1.04
N PRO A 83 1.77 8.04 -2.24
CA PRO A 83 3.21 7.99 -2.49
C PRO A 83 4.00 8.99 -1.65
N GLY A 84 5.22 8.61 -1.28
CA GLY A 84 6.18 9.49 -0.64
C GLY A 84 7.15 10.13 -1.64
N ASN A 85 8.22 10.74 -1.12
CA ASN A 85 9.21 11.41 -1.96
C ASN A 85 10.18 10.43 -2.66
N HIS A 86 10.30 9.20 -2.19
CA HIS A 86 11.03 8.13 -2.87
C HIS A 86 10.24 7.50 -4.02
N ASP A 87 8.93 7.64 -4.01
CA ASP A 87 8.03 7.02 -4.98
C ASP A 87 7.86 7.86 -6.25
N SER A 88 7.40 7.22 -7.33
CA SER A 88 6.86 7.90 -8.49
C SER A 88 5.33 7.81 -8.48
N GLY A 89 4.66 8.90 -8.11
CA GLY A 89 3.21 8.95 -8.07
C GLY A 89 2.56 8.58 -9.41
N GLN A 90 3.17 8.98 -10.54
CA GLN A 90 2.70 8.64 -11.88
C GLN A 90 2.77 7.13 -12.14
N ARG A 91 3.86 6.47 -11.77
CA ARG A 91 4.03 5.01 -11.95
C ARG A 91 3.08 4.24 -11.03
N MET A 92 2.95 4.67 -9.79
CA MET A 92 2.03 4.04 -8.83
C MET A 92 0.57 4.20 -9.23
N SER A 93 0.22 5.26 -9.95
CA SER A 93 -1.14 5.49 -10.45
C SER A 93 -1.52 4.60 -11.65
N PHE A 94 -0.60 3.75 -12.12
CA PHE A 94 -0.91 2.81 -13.20
C PHE A 94 -2.12 1.94 -12.83
N ALA A 95 -3.06 1.85 -13.76
CA ALA A 95 -4.32 1.12 -13.60
C ALA A 95 -5.19 1.56 -12.39
N GLY A 96 -4.95 2.74 -11.80
CA GLY A 96 -5.62 3.20 -10.57
C GLY A 96 -7.15 3.17 -10.65
N SER A 97 -7.75 3.51 -11.81
CA SER A 97 -9.20 3.43 -11.99
C SER A 97 -9.76 2.01 -11.98
N LEU A 98 -8.95 1.01 -12.34
CA LEU A 98 -9.32 -0.40 -12.25
C LEU A 98 -9.16 -0.90 -10.82
N LEU A 99 -8.07 -0.52 -10.17
CA LEU A 99 -7.77 -0.86 -8.78
C LEU A 99 -8.81 -0.30 -7.82
N ALA A 100 -9.30 0.92 -8.07
CA ALA A 100 -10.36 1.53 -7.26
C ALA A 100 -11.66 0.71 -7.25
N LYS A 101 -11.96 -0.05 -8.32
CA LYS A 101 -13.10 -0.99 -8.35
C LYS A 101 -12.91 -2.19 -7.42
N GLN A 102 -11.69 -2.44 -6.99
CA GLN A 102 -11.32 -3.47 -6.02
C GLN A 102 -11.02 -2.87 -4.63
N ASN A 103 -11.50 -1.66 -4.37
CA ASN A 103 -11.23 -0.91 -3.13
C ASN A 103 -9.73 -0.65 -2.86
N ILE A 104 -8.91 -0.57 -3.91
CA ILE A 104 -7.51 -0.16 -3.83
C ILE A 104 -7.40 1.24 -4.41
N HIS A 105 -7.16 2.22 -3.57
CA HIS A 105 -7.14 3.64 -3.92
C HIS A 105 -5.73 4.20 -3.83
N ILE A 106 -5.20 4.71 -4.95
CA ILE A 106 -3.86 5.29 -5.02
C ILE A 106 -3.98 6.78 -5.36
N ALA A 107 -3.61 7.65 -4.44
CA ALA A 107 -3.57 9.09 -4.64
C ALA A 107 -2.19 9.52 -5.16
N GLY A 108 -1.79 9.01 -6.34
CA GLY A 108 -0.43 9.12 -6.85
C GLY A 108 -0.05 10.46 -7.46
N VAL A 109 -0.99 11.20 -8.01
CA VAL A 109 -0.72 12.48 -8.69
C VAL A 109 -1.55 13.58 -8.06
N LEU A 110 -0.89 14.61 -7.57
CA LEU A 110 -1.56 15.81 -7.07
C LEU A 110 -2.23 16.53 -8.24
N THR A 111 -3.52 16.74 -8.11
CA THR A 111 -4.33 17.51 -9.05
C THR A 111 -4.92 18.74 -8.36
N LYS A 112 -5.49 19.65 -9.14
CA LYS A 112 -6.19 20.82 -8.56
C LYS A 112 -7.44 20.44 -7.76
N LYS A 113 -7.96 19.22 -7.98
CA LYS A 113 -9.11 18.68 -7.26
C LYS A 113 -8.60 17.68 -6.22
N LEU A 114 -8.94 17.90 -4.96
CA LEU A 114 -8.66 16.93 -3.90
C LEU A 114 -9.44 15.65 -4.18
N THR A 115 -8.75 14.53 -4.05
CA THR A 115 -9.36 13.19 -4.13
C THR A 115 -9.66 12.74 -2.71
N CYS A 116 -10.83 12.20 -2.48
CA CYS A 116 -11.17 11.59 -1.21
C CYS A 116 -11.76 10.21 -1.41
N VAL A 117 -11.63 9.38 -0.40
CA VAL A 117 -12.24 8.04 -0.32
C VAL A 117 -13.10 7.98 0.93
N THR A 118 -14.37 7.64 0.78
CA THR A 118 -15.27 7.45 1.91
C THR A 118 -15.53 5.96 2.11
N LEU A 119 -15.22 5.47 3.29
CA LEU A 119 -15.52 4.12 3.74
C LEU A 119 -16.58 4.21 4.84
N THR A 120 -17.43 3.21 4.93
CA THR A 120 -18.53 3.18 5.91
C THR A 120 -18.44 1.92 6.76
N ASP A 121 -18.56 2.07 8.06
CA ASP A 121 -18.72 0.98 9.01
C ASP A 121 -20.06 1.09 9.76
N GLN A 122 -20.23 0.30 10.82
CA GLN A 122 -21.45 0.32 11.66
C GLN A 122 -21.70 1.65 12.37
N ASP A 123 -20.67 2.48 12.57
CA ASP A 123 -20.73 3.77 13.28
C ASP A 123 -20.95 4.94 12.30
N GLY A 124 -20.84 4.68 10.98
CA GLY A 124 -21.10 5.67 9.94
C GLY A 124 -19.92 5.85 8.95
N PRO A 125 -20.01 6.86 8.07
CA PRO A 125 -19.00 7.12 7.06
C PRO A 125 -17.78 7.86 7.64
N VAL A 126 -16.57 7.43 7.18
CA VAL A 126 -15.30 8.11 7.43
C VAL A 126 -14.67 8.46 6.09
N THR A 127 -14.29 9.72 5.92
CA THR A 127 -13.70 10.22 4.67
C THR A 127 -12.21 10.50 4.86
N PHE A 128 -11.40 9.86 4.03
CA PHE A 128 -9.96 10.09 3.91
C PHE A 128 -9.71 11.10 2.77
N TRP A 129 -8.98 12.18 3.08
CA TRP A 129 -8.66 13.28 2.15
C TRP A 129 -7.20 13.25 1.71
#